data_116dd425e7817ffd6c20481e1367b518
#
_entry.id   116dd425e7817ffd6c20481e1367b518
#
_cell.length_a   1.000
_cell.length_b   1.000
_cell.length_c   1.000
_cell.angle_alpha   90.00
_cell.angle_beta   90.00
_cell.angle_gamma   90.00
#
_symmetry.space_group_name_H-M   'P 1'
#
loop_
_entity.id
_entity.type
_entity.pdbx_description
1 polymer ?
#
loop_
_entity_poly.entity_id
_entity_poly.type
_entity_poly.pdbx_seq_one_letter_code
_entity_poly.pdbx_strand_id
1 'polypeptide(L)'
;IVLSHTLPSEKLASYQIPVIAIEREAEHISSVNTDNYMGALQATSLLIRDKCDILIHINVNVNKSAPAYDRIWAFQATCEEYHVPYDIDLSVKGASYHELLDVIREIFNKIESKYPDQKKGIFLANDTYANMFLNLIFQKYGTFPSTYEIVGFDNSPIASEAILPITTIGQQIDVIAKTAMDLLVQQMEEQKKRVPKPLGEPIHKQITPILIRRNTTE
;
A
#
# COMPACT_ATOMS: atom_id res chain seq x y z
N ILE A 1 5.65 20.67 4.78
CA ILE A 1 5.37 19.23 4.51
C ILE A 1 4.51 19.14 3.27
N VAL A 2 4.79 18.17 2.39
CA VAL A 2 4.08 17.99 1.13
C VAL A 2 3.67 16.52 0.94
N LEU A 3 2.39 16.29 0.62
CA LEU A 3 1.82 15.00 0.24
C LEU A 3 1.44 14.96 -1.26
N SER A 4 1.20 16.12 -1.86
CA SER A 4 0.75 16.21 -3.26
C SER A 4 1.79 15.67 -4.24
N HIS A 5 1.35 14.87 -5.21
CA HIS A 5 2.17 14.34 -6.30
C HIS A 5 2.23 15.26 -7.53
N THR A 6 1.60 16.44 -7.49
CA THR A 6 1.49 17.35 -8.65
C THR A 6 2.77 18.10 -8.96
N LEU A 7 3.65 18.31 -7.97
CA LEU A 7 4.93 18.97 -8.16
C LEU A 7 6.08 17.97 -8.03
N PRO A 8 6.97 17.86 -9.03
CA PRO A 8 8.17 17.03 -8.93
C PRO A 8 9.09 17.45 -7.77
N SER A 9 9.80 16.49 -7.16
CA SER A 9 10.73 16.77 -6.05
C SER A 9 11.85 17.73 -6.44
N GLU A 10 12.35 17.67 -7.67
CA GLU A 10 13.30 18.62 -8.23
C GLU A 10 12.80 20.07 -8.17
N LYS A 11 11.53 20.29 -8.54
CA LYS A 11 10.90 21.62 -8.46
C LYS A 11 10.80 22.11 -7.02
N LEU A 12 10.46 21.23 -6.08
CA LEU A 12 10.41 21.57 -4.67
C LEU A 12 11.78 21.89 -4.09
N ALA A 13 12.82 21.16 -4.48
CA ALA A 13 14.20 21.44 -4.10
C ALA A 13 14.70 22.81 -4.59
N SER A 14 14.25 23.27 -5.75
CA SER A 14 14.65 24.56 -6.35
C SER A 14 14.24 25.77 -5.50
N TYR A 15 13.29 25.64 -4.57
CA TYR A 15 12.89 26.73 -3.68
C TYR A 15 13.89 27.00 -2.55
N GLN A 16 14.86 26.10 -2.34
CA GLN A 16 15.92 26.22 -1.31
C GLN A 16 15.40 26.45 0.11
N ILE A 17 14.23 25.93 0.42
CA ILE A 17 13.63 25.92 1.75
C ILE A 17 13.47 24.49 2.24
N PRO A 18 13.41 24.23 3.55
CA PRO A 18 13.11 22.91 4.08
C PRO A 18 11.77 22.39 3.61
N VAL A 19 11.78 21.27 2.88
CA VAL A 19 10.58 20.58 2.42
C VAL A 19 10.70 19.10 2.76
N ILE A 20 9.71 18.57 3.46
CA ILE A 20 9.62 17.14 3.78
C ILE A 20 8.44 16.53 3.03
N ALA A 21 8.72 15.54 2.21
CA ALA A 21 7.71 14.74 1.52
C ALA A 21 7.17 13.62 2.43
N ILE A 22 5.88 13.31 2.28
CA ILE A 22 5.23 12.16 2.94
C ILE A 22 4.51 11.35 1.88
N GLU A 23 4.71 10.03 1.91
CA GLU A 23 4.04 9.03 1.05
C GLU A 23 4.12 9.36 -0.46
N ARG A 24 5.27 9.83 -0.91
CA ARG A 24 5.49 10.18 -2.32
C ARG A 24 6.94 10.04 -2.74
N GLU A 25 7.18 10.08 -4.06
CA GLU A 25 8.51 10.23 -4.64
C GLU A 25 9.18 11.51 -4.12
N ALA A 26 10.46 11.41 -3.79
CA ALA A 26 11.20 12.50 -3.16
C ALA A 26 12.72 12.41 -3.40
N GLU A 27 13.16 12.08 -4.60
CA GLU A 27 14.59 11.92 -4.90
C GLU A 27 15.44 13.16 -4.51
N HIS A 28 14.89 14.37 -4.66
CA HIS A 28 15.62 15.63 -4.48
C HIS A 28 15.28 16.35 -3.15
N ILE A 29 14.40 15.82 -2.32
CA ILE A 29 14.00 16.40 -1.04
C ILE A 29 13.88 15.30 0.02
N SER A 30 14.02 15.67 1.29
CA SER A 30 13.86 14.72 2.39
C SER A 30 12.44 14.14 2.43
N SER A 31 12.32 12.87 2.84
CA SER A 31 11.03 12.19 2.90
C SER A 31 10.88 11.26 4.09
N VAL A 32 9.62 11.05 4.48
CA VAL A 32 9.22 10.03 5.43
C VAL A 32 8.06 9.25 4.81
N ASN A 33 8.28 7.99 4.47
CA ASN A 33 7.32 7.13 3.80
C ASN A 33 7.08 5.85 4.61
N THR A 34 5.96 5.20 4.38
CA THR A 34 5.76 3.81 4.81
C THR A 34 6.78 2.91 4.11
N ASP A 35 7.32 1.94 4.83
CA ASP A 35 8.07 0.84 4.22
C ASP A 35 7.09 -0.11 3.51
N ASN A 36 6.81 0.24 2.25
CA ASN A 36 5.86 -0.49 1.41
C ASN A 36 6.32 -1.92 1.12
N TYR A 37 7.65 -2.13 1.02
CA TYR A 37 8.22 -3.45 0.84
C TYR A 37 7.91 -4.36 2.03
N MET A 38 8.23 -3.90 3.24
CA MET A 38 7.96 -4.67 4.46
C MET A 38 6.46 -4.90 4.69
N GLY A 39 5.62 -3.94 4.30
CA GLY A 39 4.16 -4.11 4.37
C GLY A 39 3.67 -5.23 3.46
N ALA A 40 4.09 -5.25 2.21
CA ALA A 40 3.71 -6.29 1.26
C ALA A 40 4.32 -7.66 1.63
N LEU A 41 5.56 -7.68 2.14
CA LEU A 41 6.17 -8.90 2.69
C LEU A 41 5.32 -9.50 3.81
N GLN A 42 4.84 -8.68 4.76
CA GLN A 42 3.97 -9.13 5.85
C GLN A 42 2.64 -9.70 5.33
N ALA A 43 1.98 -9.01 4.39
CA ALA A 43 0.73 -9.45 3.78
C ALA A 43 0.90 -10.78 3.04
N THR A 44 1.91 -10.90 2.19
CA THR A 44 2.19 -12.07 1.38
C THR A 44 2.56 -13.28 2.25
N SER A 45 3.44 -13.07 3.26
CA SER A 45 3.84 -14.11 4.19
C SER A 45 2.67 -14.64 5.02
N LEU A 46 1.70 -13.78 5.38
CA LEU A 46 0.48 -14.21 6.04
C LEU A 46 -0.30 -15.18 5.15
N LEU A 47 -0.60 -14.81 3.91
CA LEU A 47 -1.36 -15.62 2.97
C LEU A 47 -0.66 -16.96 2.64
N ILE A 48 0.68 -16.97 2.58
CA ILE A 48 1.48 -18.19 2.43
C ILE A 48 1.32 -19.10 3.64
N ARG A 49 1.46 -18.54 4.85
CA ARG A 49 1.32 -19.28 6.11
C ARG A 49 -0.07 -19.88 6.25
N ASP A 50 -1.10 -19.18 5.83
CA ASP A 50 -2.49 -19.61 5.89
C ASP A 50 -2.85 -20.54 4.70
N LYS A 51 -1.82 -21.02 3.97
CA LYS A 51 -1.87 -22.09 2.95
C LYS A 51 -2.84 -21.81 1.79
N CYS A 52 -2.84 -20.58 1.29
CA CYS A 52 -3.54 -20.28 0.05
C CYS A 52 -2.83 -20.98 -1.13
N ASP A 53 -3.61 -21.60 -2.03
CA ASP A 53 -3.10 -22.34 -3.19
C ASP A 53 -2.57 -21.41 -4.27
N ILE A 54 -3.13 -20.23 -4.37
CA ILE A 54 -2.77 -19.15 -5.32
C ILE A 54 -2.81 -17.80 -4.61
N LEU A 55 -1.81 -16.98 -4.81
CA LEU A 55 -1.77 -15.60 -4.32
C LEU A 55 -2.00 -14.63 -5.47
N ILE A 56 -2.82 -13.62 -5.24
CA ILE A 56 -3.17 -12.65 -6.27
C ILE A 56 -3.01 -11.24 -5.71
N HIS A 57 -2.16 -10.43 -6.35
CA HIS A 57 -2.01 -9.02 -6.01
C HIS A 57 -2.77 -8.14 -7.00
N ILE A 58 -3.68 -7.31 -6.48
CA ILE A 58 -4.49 -6.39 -7.26
C ILE A 58 -4.05 -4.96 -6.97
N ASN A 59 -3.54 -4.27 -7.99
CA ASN A 59 -2.99 -2.91 -7.83
C ASN A 59 -3.25 -2.06 -9.08
N VAL A 60 -2.94 -0.78 -8.98
CA VAL A 60 -2.82 0.12 -10.12
C VAL A 60 -1.43 -0.05 -10.75
N ASN A 61 -1.32 0.26 -12.02
CA ASN A 61 -0.02 0.35 -12.67
C ASN A 61 0.68 1.65 -12.24
N VAL A 62 1.67 1.54 -11.38
CA VAL A 62 2.45 2.68 -10.86
C VAL A 62 3.86 2.70 -11.41
N ASN A 63 4.44 3.89 -11.51
CA ASN A 63 5.83 4.04 -11.91
C ASN A 63 6.77 3.38 -10.88
N LYS A 64 7.90 2.84 -11.35
CA LYS A 64 8.90 2.18 -10.50
C LYS A 64 9.51 3.10 -9.42
N SER A 65 9.48 4.40 -9.63
CA SER A 65 9.93 5.40 -8.65
C SER A 65 8.89 5.73 -7.58
N ALA A 66 7.65 5.27 -7.73
CA ALA A 66 6.61 5.51 -6.74
C ALA A 66 6.77 4.55 -5.54
N PRO A 67 6.68 5.02 -4.29
CA PRO A 67 6.82 4.15 -3.11
C PRO A 67 5.85 2.95 -3.13
N ALA A 68 4.66 3.13 -3.69
CA ALA A 68 3.68 2.05 -3.84
C ALA A 68 4.11 0.92 -4.79
N TYR A 69 5.13 1.12 -5.65
CA TYR A 69 5.69 0.08 -6.51
C TYR A 69 6.34 -1.05 -5.69
N ASP A 70 6.91 -0.71 -4.54
CA ASP A 70 7.54 -1.68 -3.65
C ASP A 70 6.55 -2.76 -3.16
N ARG A 71 5.23 -2.46 -3.13
CA ARG A 71 4.20 -3.47 -2.81
C ARG A 71 4.15 -4.58 -3.86
N ILE A 72 4.24 -4.21 -5.14
CA ILE A 72 4.21 -5.14 -6.27
C ILE A 72 5.48 -5.99 -6.24
N TRP A 73 6.64 -5.33 -6.08
CA TRP A 73 7.92 -6.02 -6.09
C TRP A 73 8.08 -6.98 -4.92
N ALA A 74 7.74 -6.55 -3.69
CA ALA A 74 7.83 -7.42 -2.51
C ALA A 74 6.89 -8.62 -2.60
N PHE A 75 5.65 -8.42 -3.09
CA PHE A 75 4.72 -9.51 -3.32
C PHE A 75 5.31 -10.55 -4.27
N GLN A 76 5.80 -10.11 -5.43
CA GLN A 76 6.41 -11.00 -6.42
C GLN A 76 7.62 -11.73 -5.85
N ALA A 77 8.58 -10.99 -5.28
CA ALA A 77 9.80 -11.56 -4.72
C ALA A 77 9.52 -12.60 -3.63
N THR A 78 8.54 -12.33 -2.76
CA THR A 78 8.15 -13.26 -1.70
C THR A 78 7.51 -14.53 -2.27
N CYS A 79 6.61 -14.42 -3.25
CA CYS A 79 6.03 -15.59 -3.90
C CYS A 79 7.08 -16.45 -4.61
N GLU A 80 8.04 -15.82 -5.29
CA GLU A 80 9.16 -16.50 -5.97
C GLU A 80 10.08 -17.21 -4.97
N GLU A 81 10.43 -16.56 -3.84
CA GLU A 81 11.26 -17.13 -2.78
C GLU A 81 10.64 -18.39 -2.16
N TYR A 82 9.32 -18.35 -1.89
CA TYR A 82 8.60 -19.47 -1.28
C TYR A 82 8.01 -20.45 -2.32
N HIS A 83 8.25 -20.24 -3.61
CA HIS A 83 7.76 -21.07 -4.72
C HIS A 83 6.23 -21.27 -4.70
N VAL A 84 5.49 -20.22 -4.34
CA VAL A 84 4.03 -20.24 -4.31
C VAL A 84 3.49 -19.69 -5.63
N PRO A 85 2.49 -20.34 -6.25
CA PRO A 85 1.84 -19.80 -7.44
C PRO A 85 1.25 -18.42 -7.18
N TYR A 86 1.43 -17.50 -8.12
CA TYR A 86 0.89 -16.14 -7.97
C TYR A 86 0.44 -15.54 -9.29
N ASP A 87 -0.40 -14.53 -9.19
CA ASP A 87 -0.82 -13.66 -10.30
C ASP A 87 -0.80 -12.20 -9.86
N ILE A 88 -0.56 -11.28 -10.80
CA ILE A 88 -0.56 -9.84 -10.52
C ILE A 88 -1.46 -9.17 -11.54
N ASP A 89 -2.50 -8.48 -11.06
CA ASP A 89 -3.39 -7.69 -11.90
C ASP A 89 -3.19 -6.20 -11.63
N LEU A 90 -2.66 -5.49 -12.60
CA LEU A 90 -2.39 -4.04 -12.56
C LEU A 90 -3.39 -3.24 -13.41
N SER A 91 -4.53 -3.82 -13.72
CA SER A 91 -5.54 -3.18 -14.57
C SER A 91 -6.43 -2.20 -13.83
N VAL A 92 -6.29 -2.07 -12.50
CA VAL A 92 -7.11 -1.12 -11.71
C VAL A 92 -6.86 0.29 -12.22
N LYS A 93 -7.93 0.93 -12.68
CA LYS A 93 -7.98 2.30 -13.17
C LYS A 93 -9.39 2.83 -13.01
N GLY A 94 -9.53 4.13 -12.94
CA GLY A 94 -10.83 4.79 -12.83
C GLY A 94 -10.72 6.06 -12.00
N ALA A 95 -11.51 7.06 -12.34
CA ALA A 95 -11.58 8.34 -11.65
C ALA A 95 -12.76 8.41 -10.68
N SER A 96 -13.73 7.50 -10.82
CA SER A 96 -14.95 7.45 -9.98
C SER A 96 -15.06 6.09 -9.27
N TYR A 97 -15.84 6.09 -8.19
CA TYR A 97 -16.17 4.86 -7.46
C TYR A 97 -16.81 3.79 -8.35
N HIS A 98 -17.70 4.18 -9.26
CA HIS A 98 -18.39 3.25 -10.15
C HIS A 98 -17.42 2.59 -11.14
N GLU A 99 -16.53 3.39 -11.78
CA GLU A 99 -15.52 2.86 -12.69
C GLU A 99 -14.57 1.88 -11.97
N LEU A 100 -14.13 2.23 -10.76
CA LEU A 100 -13.30 1.34 -9.95
C LEU A 100 -14.03 0.03 -9.62
N LEU A 101 -15.31 0.11 -9.21
CA LEU A 101 -16.09 -1.07 -8.89
C LEU A 101 -16.28 -1.99 -10.11
N ASP A 102 -16.50 -1.41 -11.29
CA ASP A 102 -16.64 -2.20 -12.53
C ASP A 102 -15.33 -2.93 -12.86
N VAL A 103 -14.18 -2.26 -12.76
CA VAL A 103 -12.88 -2.90 -12.97
C VAL A 103 -12.61 -4.00 -11.92
N ILE A 104 -12.88 -3.75 -10.64
CA ILE A 104 -12.71 -4.76 -9.59
C ILE A 104 -13.65 -5.96 -9.83
N ARG A 105 -14.87 -5.73 -10.35
CA ARG A 105 -15.81 -6.79 -10.72
C ARG A 105 -15.28 -7.63 -11.90
N GLU A 106 -14.68 -7.02 -12.91
CA GLU A 106 -14.06 -7.74 -14.02
C GLU A 106 -12.91 -8.62 -13.52
N ILE A 107 -12.04 -8.06 -12.64
CA ILE A 107 -10.95 -8.81 -12.01
C ILE A 107 -11.49 -9.98 -11.19
N PHE A 108 -12.53 -9.75 -10.35
CA PHE A 108 -13.19 -10.79 -9.57
C PHE A 108 -13.71 -11.94 -10.45
N ASN A 109 -14.42 -11.63 -11.52
CA ASN A 109 -14.95 -12.63 -12.44
C ASN A 109 -13.84 -13.42 -13.16
N LYS A 110 -12.74 -12.76 -13.51
CA LYS A 110 -11.55 -13.39 -14.09
C LYS A 110 -10.90 -14.38 -13.10
N ILE A 111 -10.76 -13.99 -11.85
CA ILE A 111 -10.21 -14.84 -10.77
C ILE A 111 -11.10 -16.06 -10.55
N GLU A 112 -12.40 -15.86 -10.46
CA GLU A 112 -13.38 -16.93 -10.29
C GLU A 112 -13.35 -17.96 -11.43
N SER A 113 -13.21 -17.48 -12.66
CA SER A 113 -13.11 -18.35 -13.83
C SER A 113 -11.77 -19.10 -13.92
N LYS A 114 -10.67 -18.43 -13.51
CA LYS A 114 -9.32 -18.98 -13.64
C LYS A 114 -8.95 -19.94 -12.50
N TYR A 115 -9.50 -19.74 -11.31
CA TYR A 115 -9.12 -20.46 -10.08
C TYR A 115 -10.36 -20.94 -9.30
N PRO A 116 -11.26 -21.75 -9.90
CA PRO A 116 -12.56 -22.07 -9.31
C PRO A 116 -12.46 -22.86 -7.99
N ASP A 117 -11.53 -23.82 -7.90
CA ASP A 117 -11.43 -24.77 -6.81
C ASP A 117 -10.24 -24.52 -5.85
N GLN A 118 -9.53 -23.41 -6.02
CA GLN A 118 -8.34 -23.08 -5.23
C GLN A 118 -8.68 -22.16 -4.05
N LYS A 119 -7.97 -22.31 -2.93
CA LYS A 119 -7.96 -21.31 -1.86
C LYS A 119 -7.13 -20.10 -2.33
N LYS A 120 -7.77 -18.96 -2.42
CA LYS A 120 -7.25 -17.73 -2.99
C LYS A 120 -6.84 -16.75 -1.91
N GLY A 121 -5.58 -16.37 -1.86
CA GLY A 121 -5.08 -15.27 -1.05
C GLY A 121 -5.01 -13.98 -1.88
N ILE A 122 -5.87 -13.01 -1.56
CA ILE A 122 -5.98 -11.77 -2.32
C ILE A 122 -5.35 -10.63 -1.53
N PHE A 123 -4.26 -10.07 -2.03
CA PHE A 123 -3.65 -8.86 -1.50
C PHE A 123 -4.02 -7.66 -2.38
N LEU A 124 -4.79 -6.73 -1.84
CA LEU A 124 -5.22 -5.53 -2.56
C LEU A 124 -4.42 -4.30 -2.13
N ALA A 125 -4.19 -3.41 -3.08
CA ALA A 125 -3.36 -2.21 -2.91
C ALA A 125 -3.81 -1.30 -1.76
N ASN A 126 -5.10 -1.29 -1.41
CA ASN A 126 -5.65 -0.54 -0.29
C ASN A 126 -6.97 -1.15 0.22
N ASP A 127 -7.44 -0.65 1.36
CA ASP A 127 -8.66 -1.14 2.01
C ASP A 127 -9.94 -0.82 1.22
N THR A 128 -9.94 0.24 0.42
CA THR A 128 -11.10 0.56 -0.43
C THR A 128 -11.31 -0.53 -1.48
N TYR A 129 -10.24 -0.96 -2.15
CA TYR A 129 -10.32 -2.06 -3.12
C TYR A 129 -10.65 -3.39 -2.43
N ALA A 130 -10.08 -3.61 -1.24
CA ALA A 130 -10.37 -4.81 -0.45
C ALA A 130 -11.85 -4.88 -0.07
N ASN A 131 -12.46 -3.77 0.33
CA ASN A 131 -13.89 -3.71 0.64
C ASN A 131 -14.78 -3.90 -0.61
N MET A 132 -14.40 -3.32 -1.76
CA MET A 132 -15.12 -3.57 -3.02
C MET A 132 -15.09 -5.04 -3.40
N PHE A 133 -13.92 -5.68 -3.32
CA PHE A 133 -13.76 -7.09 -3.62
C PHE A 133 -14.53 -7.99 -2.64
N LEU A 134 -14.47 -7.69 -1.34
CA LEU A 134 -15.21 -8.37 -0.30
C LEU A 134 -16.74 -8.31 -0.55
N ASN A 135 -17.26 -7.15 -0.92
CA ASN A 135 -18.68 -6.98 -1.23
C ASN A 135 -19.11 -7.84 -2.44
N LEU A 136 -18.25 -8.01 -3.46
CA LEU A 136 -18.54 -8.89 -4.60
C LEU A 136 -18.59 -10.37 -4.17
N ILE A 137 -17.72 -10.79 -3.24
CA ILE A 137 -17.80 -12.14 -2.65
C ILE A 137 -19.16 -12.32 -1.95
N PHE A 138 -19.57 -11.39 -1.10
CA PHE A 138 -20.86 -11.49 -0.41
C PHE A 138 -22.05 -11.44 -1.38
N GLN A 139 -21.98 -10.63 -2.45
CA GLN A 139 -23.02 -10.60 -3.50
C GLN A 139 -23.16 -11.96 -4.20
N LYS A 140 -22.06 -12.66 -4.44
CA LYS A 140 -22.07 -13.95 -5.13
C LYS A 140 -22.44 -15.12 -4.22
N TYR A 141 -21.88 -15.16 -3.03
CA TYR A 141 -21.95 -16.35 -2.14
C TYR A 141 -22.89 -16.19 -0.95
N GLY A 142 -23.31 -14.97 -0.63
CA GLY A 142 -24.10 -14.68 0.57
C GLY A 142 -23.31 -14.79 1.89
N THR A 143 -22.06 -15.22 1.84
CA THR A 143 -21.15 -15.41 2.96
C THR A 143 -19.71 -15.24 2.52
N PHE A 144 -18.78 -15.20 3.47
CA PHE A 144 -17.35 -15.24 3.16
C PHE A 144 -16.88 -16.70 3.17
N PRO A 145 -16.56 -17.29 2.00
CA PRO A 145 -16.19 -18.70 1.91
C PRO A 145 -14.73 -18.91 2.36
N SER A 146 -14.45 -20.08 2.96
CA SER A 146 -13.10 -20.47 3.41
C SER A 146 -12.08 -20.61 2.26
N THR A 147 -12.54 -20.55 1.02
CA THR A 147 -11.68 -20.53 -0.18
C THR A 147 -11.13 -19.15 -0.52
N TYR A 148 -11.40 -18.15 0.32
CA TYR A 148 -10.88 -16.79 0.18
C TYR A 148 -10.21 -16.31 1.44
N GLU A 149 -9.08 -15.63 1.26
CA GLU A 149 -8.48 -14.75 2.25
C GLU A 149 -8.17 -13.40 1.61
N ILE A 150 -8.40 -12.32 2.35
CA ILE A 150 -8.19 -10.95 1.86
C ILE A 150 -7.31 -10.18 2.83
N VAL A 151 -6.31 -9.49 2.26
CA VAL A 151 -5.49 -8.51 2.97
C VAL A 151 -5.56 -7.19 2.22
N GLY A 152 -5.92 -6.13 2.93
CA GLY A 152 -5.88 -4.74 2.46
C GLY A 152 -4.58 -4.03 2.84
N PHE A 153 -4.56 -2.73 2.66
CA PHE A 153 -3.46 -1.84 3.05
C PHE A 153 -4.05 -0.50 3.48
N ASP A 154 -3.41 0.22 4.40
CA ASP A 154 -3.64 1.54 4.98
C ASP A 154 -4.23 1.52 6.40
N ASN A 155 -4.99 0.52 6.80
CA ASN A 155 -5.81 0.51 8.02
C ASN A 155 -6.76 1.72 8.09
N SER A 156 -7.39 2.01 6.97
CA SER A 156 -8.41 3.06 6.90
C SER A 156 -9.70 2.64 7.64
N PRO A 157 -10.60 3.57 8.02
CA PRO A 157 -11.83 3.24 8.74
C PRO A 157 -12.66 2.14 8.05
N ILE A 158 -12.67 2.10 6.72
CA ILE A 158 -13.40 1.10 5.95
C ILE A 158 -12.96 -0.34 6.25
N ALA A 159 -11.70 -0.57 6.65
CA ALA A 159 -11.22 -1.89 7.00
C ALA A 159 -11.87 -2.47 8.26
N SER A 160 -12.25 -1.62 9.22
CA SER A 160 -12.95 -2.01 10.44
C SER A 160 -14.46 -1.96 10.32
N GLU A 161 -15.00 -1.13 9.42
CA GLU A 161 -16.43 -0.88 9.22
C GLU A 161 -17.05 -1.76 8.11
N ALA A 162 -16.23 -2.51 7.36
CA ALA A 162 -16.68 -3.42 6.33
C ALA A 162 -17.65 -4.48 6.88
N ILE A 163 -18.49 -5.07 6.01
CA ILE A 163 -19.44 -6.13 6.37
C ILE A 163 -18.77 -7.31 7.10
N LEU A 164 -17.51 -7.56 6.81
CA LEU A 164 -16.59 -8.41 7.56
C LEU A 164 -15.30 -7.62 7.75
N PRO A 165 -14.85 -7.34 8.99
CA PRO A 165 -13.64 -6.56 9.23
C PRO A 165 -12.41 -7.14 8.50
N ILE A 166 -11.71 -6.28 7.76
CA ILE A 166 -10.66 -6.67 6.81
C ILE A 166 -9.29 -6.67 7.51
N THR A 167 -8.55 -7.77 7.39
CA THR A 167 -7.12 -7.84 7.72
C THR A 167 -6.37 -6.88 6.79
N THR A 168 -5.52 -6.04 7.36
CA THR A 168 -4.84 -4.97 6.61
C THR A 168 -3.44 -4.68 7.13
N ILE A 169 -2.62 -4.09 6.28
CA ILE A 169 -1.33 -3.52 6.65
C ILE A 169 -1.56 -2.07 7.07
N GLY A 170 -1.41 -1.79 8.36
CA GLY A 170 -1.62 -0.46 8.92
C GLY A 170 -0.39 0.44 8.79
N GLN A 171 -0.54 1.55 8.12
CA GLN A 171 0.46 2.63 8.12
C GLN A 171 0.50 3.28 9.50
N GLN A 172 1.69 3.56 10.01
CA GLN A 172 1.87 4.26 11.28
C GLN A 172 1.84 5.79 11.07
N ILE A 173 0.69 6.33 10.71
CA ILE A 173 0.51 7.74 10.29
C ILE A 173 1.02 8.72 11.34
N ASP A 174 0.76 8.47 12.63
CA ASP A 174 1.23 9.33 13.72
C ASP A 174 2.76 9.36 13.82
N VAL A 175 3.41 8.20 13.63
CA VAL A 175 4.88 8.09 13.62
C VAL A 175 5.47 8.80 12.40
N ILE A 176 4.85 8.62 11.23
CA ILE A 176 5.24 9.29 9.98
C ILE A 176 5.14 10.81 10.16
N ALA A 177 3.99 11.30 10.63
CA ALA A 177 3.74 12.72 10.83
C ALA A 177 4.73 13.33 11.84
N LYS A 178 4.94 12.68 13.00
CA LYS A 178 5.91 13.12 13.99
C LYS A 178 7.33 13.15 13.42
N THR A 179 7.75 12.08 12.76
CA THR A 179 9.11 11.99 12.19
C THR A 179 9.34 13.06 11.13
N ALA A 180 8.33 13.34 10.30
CA ALA A 180 8.40 14.39 9.29
C ALA A 180 8.49 15.80 9.93
N MET A 181 7.73 16.05 10.99
CA MET A 181 7.79 17.31 11.74
C MET A 181 9.13 17.49 12.42
N ASP A 182 9.66 16.47 13.09
CA ASP A 182 10.97 16.53 13.77
C ASP A 182 12.09 16.85 12.76
N LEU A 183 12.06 16.20 11.58
CA LEU A 183 13.02 16.44 10.52
C LEU A 183 12.90 17.86 9.93
N LEU A 184 11.67 18.34 9.73
CA LEU A 184 11.42 19.69 9.24
C LEU A 184 11.94 20.74 10.22
N VAL A 185 11.61 20.61 11.51
CA VAL A 185 12.06 21.54 12.57
C VAL A 185 13.58 21.56 12.64
N GLN A 186 14.23 20.39 12.63
CA GLN A 186 15.69 20.30 12.60
C GLN A 186 16.30 21.08 11.42
N GLN A 187 15.80 20.91 10.21
CA GLN A 187 16.29 21.64 9.04
C GLN A 187 16.05 23.15 9.13
N MET A 188 14.89 23.57 9.66
CA MET A 188 14.57 24.97 9.87
C MET A 188 15.48 25.64 10.93
N GLU A 189 15.79 24.94 12.01
CA GLU A 189 16.71 25.44 13.06
C GLU A 189 18.13 25.57 12.55
N GLU A 190 18.60 24.66 11.70
CA GLU A 190 19.92 24.74 11.08
C GLU A 190 20.04 25.95 10.15
N GLN A 191 18.99 26.31 9.43
CA GLN A 191 18.96 27.50 8.59
C GLN A 191 18.89 28.82 9.35
N LYS A 192 18.34 28.81 10.59
CA LYS A 192 18.26 30.02 11.44
C LYS A 192 19.56 30.35 12.18
N LYS A 193 20.57 29.48 12.13
CA LYS A 193 21.86 29.74 12.79
C LYS A 193 22.56 30.97 12.18
N ARG A 194 23.42 31.64 12.98
CA ARG A 194 24.16 32.83 12.53
C ARG A 194 24.98 32.59 11.26
N VAL A 195 25.39 31.35 11.03
CA VAL A 195 25.95 30.87 9.78
C VAL A 195 25.04 29.75 9.30
N PRO A 196 24.07 30.05 8.41
CA PRO A 196 23.16 29.06 7.90
C PRO A 196 23.93 27.97 7.15
N LYS A 197 23.58 26.71 7.42
CA LYS A 197 24.06 25.61 6.60
C LYS A 197 23.14 25.47 5.38
N PRO A 198 23.70 25.22 4.19
CA PRO A 198 22.89 24.78 3.05
C PRO A 198 22.05 23.56 3.44
N LEU A 199 20.90 23.36 2.80
CA LEU A 199 20.21 22.09 2.89
C LEU A 199 21.17 21.00 2.42
N GLY A 200 21.46 20.04 3.30
CA GLY A 200 22.33 18.90 2.99
C GLY A 200 21.68 17.93 2.01
N GLU A 201 22.31 16.77 1.83
CA GLU A 201 21.71 15.67 1.07
C GLU A 201 20.33 15.30 1.64
N PRO A 202 19.37 14.95 0.78
CA PRO A 202 18.05 14.49 1.22
C PRO A 202 18.11 13.33 2.20
N ILE A 203 17.32 13.38 3.25
CA ILE A 203 17.19 12.31 4.24
C ILE A 203 15.91 11.56 3.97
N HIS A 204 16.02 10.28 3.67
CA HIS A 204 14.87 9.39 3.43
C HIS A 204 14.68 8.45 4.62
N LYS A 205 13.49 8.49 5.23
CA LYS A 205 13.12 7.59 6.32
C LYS A 205 11.95 6.72 5.89
N GLN A 206 12.03 5.44 6.23
CA GLN A 206 10.95 4.48 6.05
C GLN A 206 10.43 4.04 7.42
N ILE A 207 9.12 4.02 7.58
CA ILE A 207 8.44 3.60 8.82
C ILE A 207 7.78 2.25 8.55
N THR A 208 8.22 1.23 9.26
CA THR A 208 7.69 -0.13 9.11
C THR A 208 6.21 -0.16 9.48
N PRO A 209 5.32 -0.61 8.59
CA PRO A 209 3.90 -0.74 8.88
C PRO A 209 3.61 -1.95 9.77
N ILE A 210 2.37 -2.07 10.25
CA ILE A 210 1.94 -3.13 11.17
C ILE A 210 0.85 -3.97 10.53
N LEU A 211 1.02 -5.30 10.53
CA LEU A 211 -0.04 -6.22 10.15
C LEU A 211 -1.13 -6.23 11.24
N ILE A 212 -2.35 -5.90 10.84
CA ILE A 212 -3.54 -5.89 11.71
C ILE A 212 -4.50 -6.97 11.24
N ARG A 213 -4.49 -8.10 11.95
CA ARG A 213 -5.36 -9.24 11.62
C ARG A 213 -6.79 -8.97 12.07
N ARG A 214 -7.74 -9.34 11.21
CA ARG A 214 -9.18 -9.29 11.44
C ARG A 214 -9.84 -10.57 10.90
N ASN A 215 -11.05 -10.45 10.36
CA ASN A 215 -11.90 -11.58 10.04
C ASN A 215 -11.75 -12.12 8.60
N THR A 216 -10.97 -11.47 7.74
CA THR A 216 -10.77 -11.92 6.35
C THR A 216 -9.55 -12.80 6.14
N THR A 217 -8.86 -13.21 7.21
CA THR A 217 -7.77 -14.21 7.23
C THR A 217 -7.92 -15.12 8.44
N GLU A 218 -7.37 -16.35 8.35
CA GLU A 218 -7.35 -17.35 9.45
C GLU A 218 -6.43 -16.95 10.61
#